data_83938e5dac4c7434f33866a3d4bf27d1
#
_entry.id   83938e5dac4c7434f33866a3d4bf27d1
#
_cell.length_a   1.000
_cell.length_b   1.000
_cell.length_c   1.000
_cell.angle_alpha   90.00
_cell.angle_beta   90.00
_cell.angle_gamma   90.00
#
_symmetry.space_group_name_H-M   'P 1'
#
loop_
_entity.id
_entity.type
_entity.pdbx_description
1 polymer ?
#
loop_
_entity_poly.entity_id
_entity_poly.type
_entity_poly.pdbx_seq_one_letter_code
_entity_poly.pdbx_strand_id
1 'polypeptide(L)'
;MLRRLVPATAAAALLLTGLTACSAQSASADCTASLQAGVLSDSVTVLGDAGAVPQVSVPEDIAKISATQRTVVTEASDRERVAGEGSIVSATLTVVDSGTGKQIYTSPSLQDPAQDVEFLMVAKDAANPLSEAVRCTAPGERVVLAIAPEDGAQLAMQLGADPADPLVVVIDVAAVAPTHAEGRTRGLPSGYPAVVTDDTGRPGVVLPPRDPRAGTSSASRIVGDGAEVEAGDNVIAQVLSVGWDGSEKRNTWAAGALSGENILGNEDQVAQSGNTFRAELTGKTVGSQVVVVENEKGAEPQVVVVDILAVG
;
A
#
# COMPACT_ATOMS: atom_id res chain seq x y z
N MET A 1 77.13 -2.01 -36.60
CA MET A 1 75.93 -1.26 -36.91
C MET A 1 74.73 -2.00 -36.34
N LEU A 2 74.28 -1.58 -35.14
CA LEU A 2 73.18 -2.23 -34.41
C LEU A 2 71.87 -1.61 -34.83
N ARG A 3 70.96 -2.41 -35.39
CA ARG A 3 69.55 -2.05 -35.58
C ARG A 3 68.76 -2.46 -34.35
N ARG A 4 68.22 -1.50 -33.65
CA ARG A 4 67.30 -1.69 -32.54
C ARG A 4 65.88 -1.95 -33.06
N LEU A 5 65.37 -3.12 -32.75
CA LEU A 5 63.94 -3.47 -32.94
C LEU A 5 63.15 -2.91 -31.77
N VAL A 6 62.10 -2.12 -32.07
CA VAL A 6 61.10 -1.64 -31.12
C VAL A 6 59.91 -2.58 -31.18
N PRO A 7 59.44 -3.15 -30.06
CA PRO A 7 58.18 -3.92 -30.10
C PRO A 7 56.98 -2.95 -29.96
N ALA A 8 56.05 -3.05 -30.90
CA ALA A 8 54.76 -2.39 -30.86
C ALA A 8 53.85 -3.13 -29.86
N THR A 9 53.51 -2.49 -28.76
CA THR A 9 52.49 -2.95 -27.85
C THR A 9 51.10 -2.56 -28.38
N ALA A 10 50.32 -3.54 -28.83
CA ALA A 10 48.96 -3.36 -29.17
C ALA A 10 48.11 -3.24 -27.90
N ALA A 11 47.56 -2.06 -27.64
CA ALA A 11 46.57 -1.85 -26.61
C ALA A 11 45.21 -2.31 -27.11
N ALA A 12 44.74 -3.45 -26.59
CA ALA A 12 43.36 -3.92 -26.80
C ALA A 12 42.44 -3.11 -25.86
N ALA A 13 41.69 -2.16 -26.44
CA ALA A 13 40.62 -1.47 -25.71
C ALA A 13 39.40 -2.41 -25.67
N LEU A 14 39.14 -2.99 -24.50
CA LEU A 14 37.91 -3.68 -24.18
C LEU A 14 36.78 -2.63 -23.99
N LEU A 15 35.94 -2.52 -25.00
CA LEU A 15 34.65 -1.83 -24.91
C LEU A 15 33.71 -2.69 -24.07
N LEU A 16 33.64 -2.43 -22.78
CA LEU A 16 32.56 -2.87 -21.91
C LEU A 16 31.30 -2.07 -22.29
N THR A 17 30.49 -2.63 -23.17
CA THR A 17 29.11 -2.19 -23.36
C THR A 17 28.36 -2.55 -22.10
N GLY A 18 28.21 -1.56 -21.20
CA GLY A 18 27.31 -1.65 -20.06
C GLY A 18 25.89 -1.83 -20.58
N LEU A 19 25.36 -3.02 -20.38
CA LEU A 19 23.92 -3.24 -20.36
C LEU A 19 23.37 -2.41 -19.19
N THR A 20 22.89 -1.21 -19.50
CA THR A 20 22.02 -0.50 -18.56
C THR A 20 20.72 -1.30 -18.52
N ALA A 21 20.66 -2.28 -17.61
CA ALA A 21 19.39 -2.74 -17.10
C ALA A 21 18.71 -1.49 -16.55
N CYS A 22 17.60 -1.07 -17.15
CA CYS A 22 16.65 -0.19 -16.49
C CYS A 22 16.12 -0.97 -15.27
N SER A 23 16.87 -0.92 -14.18
CA SER A 23 16.31 -1.22 -12.87
C SER A 23 15.27 -0.15 -12.62
N ALA A 24 14.02 -0.56 -12.46
CA ALA A 24 13.01 0.27 -11.84
C ALA A 24 13.67 0.88 -10.59
N GLN A 25 13.79 2.18 -10.59
CA GLN A 25 14.50 2.91 -9.54
C GLN A 25 13.64 2.76 -8.30
N SER A 26 14.06 1.85 -7.41
CA SER A 26 13.42 1.67 -6.11
C SER A 26 13.45 3.03 -5.42
N ALA A 27 12.27 3.55 -5.04
CA ALA A 27 12.11 4.83 -4.34
C ALA A 27 12.79 4.86 -2.95
N SER A 28 13.57 3.83 -2.62
CA SER A 28 14.16 3.60 -1.30
C SER A 28 15.31 4.52 -0.93
N ALA A 29 15.98 5.16 -1.90
CA ALA A 29 17.21 5.91 -1.60
C ALA A 29 16.98 7.33 -1.04
N ASP A 30 15.82 7.94 -1.28
CA ASP A 30 15.56 9.37 -0.98
C ASP A 30 14.32 9.62 -0.10
N CYS A 31 13.77 8.59 0.57
CA CYS A 31 12.62 8.79 1.44
C CYS A 31 13.03 9.41 2.77
N THR A 32 12.42 10.56 3.11
CA THR A 32 12.64 11.24 4.39
C THR A 32 11.38 11.18 5.24
N ALA A 33 11.48 10.58 6.42
CA ALA A 33 10.40 10.60 7.41
C ALA A 33 10.20 12.03 7.94
N SER A 34 8.95 12.47 8.04
CA SER A 34 8.60 13.79 8.55
C SER A 34 8.71 13.88 10.07
N LEU A 35 8.35 12.79 10.76
CA LEU A 35 8.42 12.70 12.21
C LEU A 35 9.83 12.30 12.67
N GLN A 36 10.28 12.92 13.75
CA GLN A 36 11.59 12.67 14.35
C GLN A 36 11.46 11.82 15.61
N ALA A 37 12.54 11.10 15.94
CA ALA A 37 12.68 10.43 17.22
C ALA A 37 12.73 11.43 18.37
N GLY A 38 12.27 10.99 19.55
CA GLY A 38 12.25 11.85 20.72
C GLY A 38 12.16 11.08 22.02
N VAL A 39 12.18 11.83 23.11
CA VAL A 39 12.35 11.25 24.46
C VAL A 39 11.34 10.15 24.77
N LEU A 40 10.07 10.33 24.40
CA LEU A 40 9.05 9.33 24.69
C LEU A 40 9.18 8.13 23.73
N SER A 41 9.22 8.36 22.42
CA SER A 41 9.31 7.27 21.43
C SER A 41 10.57 6.42 21.57
N ASP A 42 11.69 7.00 22.01
CA ASP A 42 12.96 6.28 22.25
C ASP A 42 12.98 5.49 23.56
N SER A 43 12.15 5.88 24.53
CA SER A 43 12.15 5.28 25.86
C SER A 43 11.14 4.13 26.00
N VAL A 44 10.25 3.94 25.04
CA VAL A 44 9.30 2.84 25.04
C VAL A 44 10.03 1.52 24.78
N THR A 45 9.78 0.55 25.66
CA THR A 45 10.29 -0.81 25.46
C THR A 45 9.18 -1.69 24.88
N VAL A 46 9.48 -2.34 23.76
CA VAL A 46 8.56 -3.25 23.07
C VAL A 46 9.18 -4.64 23.02
N LEU A 47 8.51 -5.64 23.61
CA LEU A 47 8.95 -7.03 23.63
C LEU A 47 7.97 -7.91 22.87
N GLY A 48 8.47 -8.95 22.24
CA GLY A 48 7.72 -9.90 21.41
C GLY A 48 8.01 -9.71 19.93
N ASP A 49 7.71 -10.76 19.15
CA ASP A 49 7.95 -10.77 17.71
C ASP A 49 6.93 -9.89 16.98
N ALA A 50 7.30 -9.39 15.80
CA ALA A 50 6.37 -8.69 14.92
C ALA A 50 5.24 -9.65 14.49
N GLY A 51 4.01 -9.12 14.40
CA GLY A 51 2.82 -9.92 14.12
C GLY A 51 2.24 -10.70 15.30
N ALA A 52 2.77 -10.50 16.52
CA ALA A 52 2.19 -10.98 17.77
C ALA A 52 1.86 -9.80 18.69
N VAL A 53 0.89 -9.97 19.60
CA VAL A 53 0.54 -8.93 20.56
C VAL A 53 1.79 -8.56 21.38
N PRO A 54 2.34 -7.34 21.24
CA PRO A 54 3.55 -6.97 21.94
C PRO A 54 3.29 -6.67 23.42
N GLN A 55 4.32 -6.87 24.25
CA GLN A 55 4.36 -6.28 25.59
C GLN A 55 5.01 -4.90 25.49
N VAL A 56 4.23 -3.87 25.77
CA VAL A 56 4.68 -2.47 25.67
C VAL A 56 4.84 -1.90 27.08
N SER A 57 6.01 -1.36 27.38
CA SER A 57 6.30 -0.66 28.61
C SER A 57 6.62 0.80 28.32
N VAL A 58 5.81 1.69 28.86
CA VAL A 58 5.98 3.15 28.78
C VAL A 58 6.51 3.62 30.14
N PRO A 59 7.62 4.38 30.20
CA PRO A 59 8.13 4.93 31.45
C PRO A 59 7.13 5.92 32.10
N GLU A 60 6.95 5.80 33.41
CA GLU A 60 6.00 6.63 34.18
C GLU A 60 6.43 8.11 34.30
N ASP A 61 7.74 8.37 34.24
CA ASP A 61 8.32 9.70 34.50
C ASP A 61 8.51 10.56 33.24
N ILE A 62 7.99 10.15 32.09
CA ILE A 62 8.16 10.93 30.88
C ILE A 62 7.16 12.07 30.83
N ALA A 63 7.73 13.27 30.87
CA ALA A 63 7.02 14.52 30.75
C ALA A 63 6.16 14.57 29.45
N LYS A 64 5.07 15.33 29.53
CA LYS A 64 4.20 15.63 28.39
C LYS A 64 5.02 16.05 27.19
N ILE A 65 4.84 15.35 26.07
CA ILE A 65 5.42 15.75 24.79
C ILE A 65 4.55 16.80 24.12
N SER A 66 5.18 17.78 23.47
CA SER A 66 4.50 18.84 22.73
C SER A 66 4.50 18.63 21.22
N ALA A 67 5.18 17.58 20.74
CA ALA A 67 5.23 17.21 19.34
C ALA A 67 5.21 15.68 19.21
N THR A 68 4.54 15.19 18.21
CA THR A 68 4.49 13.77 17.87
C THR A 68 5.88 13.27 17.46
N GLN A 69 6.27 12.10 17.96
CA GLN A 69 7.60 11.51 17.83
C GLN A 69 7.50 10.10 17.24
N ARG A 70 8.51 9.71 16.47
CA ARG A 70 8.55 8.41 15.82
C ARG A 70 9.96 7.78 15.91
N THR A 71 10.03 6.54 16.37
CA THR A 71 11.28 5.77 16.41
C THR A 71 11.08 4.41 15.74
N VAL A 72 11.97 4.03 14.84
CA VAL A 72 12.04 2.66 14.31
C VAL A 72 12.80 1.82 15.32
N VAL A 73 12.14 0.86 15.95
CA VAL A 73 12.74 0.00 16.98
C VAL A 73 13.17 -1.36 16.45
N THR A 74 12.65 -1.75 15.28
CA THR A 74 13.14 -2.89 14.50
C THR A 74 13.23 -2.48 13.05
N GLU A 75 14.41 -2.60 12.48
CA GLU A 75 14.64 -2.30 11.06
C GLU A 75 14.37 -3.55 10.20
N ALA A 76 13.86 -3.34 9.00
CA ALA A 76 13.71 -4.39 8.02
C ALA A 76 15.09 -4.85 7.50
N SER A 77 15.22 -6.14 7.25
CA SER A 77 16.41 -6.72 6.60
C SER A 77 16.48 -6.38 5.10
N ASP A 78 15.34 -6.05 4.52
CA ASP A 78 15.18 -5.68 3.12
C ASP A 78 14.31 -4.42 3.02
N ARG A 79 14.76 -3.46 2.24
CA ARG A 79 14.10 -2.17 2.00
C ARG A 79 13.91 -1.89 0.51
N GLU A 80 13.75 -2.94 -0.30
CA GLU A 80 13.49 -2.78 -1.74
C GLU A 80 12.18 -2.02 -2.00
N ARG A 81 11.18 -2.22 -1.11
CA ARG A 81 9.91 -1.47 -1.16
C ARG A 81 9.73 -0.66 0.11
N VAL A 82 9.67 0.64 -0.05
CA VAL A 82 9.52 1.62 1.03
C VAL A 82 8.25 2.44 0.80
N ALA A 83 7.49 2.67 1.86
CA ALA A 83 6.24 3.42 1.81
C ALA A 83 6.49 4.90 1.48
N GLY A 84 6.18 5.30 0.26
CA GLY A 84 6.18 6.68 -0.22
C GLY A 84 4.77 7.28 -0.24
N GLU A 85 4.68 8.52 -0.72
CA GLU A 85 3.40 9.19 -0.93
C GLU A 85 2.48 8.34 -1.81
N GLY A 86 1.25 8.16 -1.38
CA GLY A 86 0.24 7.33 -2.05
C GLY A 86 0.33 5.83 -1.75
N SER A 87 1.38 5.37 -1.07
CA SER A 87 1.48 3.97 -0.66
C SER A 87 0.42 3.61 0.37
N ILE A 88 -0.06 2.39 0.30
CA ILE A 88 -0.89 1.76 1.31
C ILE A 88 -0.02 0.77 2.07
N VAL A 89 -0.03 0.87 3.38
CA VAL A 89 0.74 0.02 4.29
C VAL A 89 -0.23 -0.86 5.05
N SER A 90 -0.08 -2.18 4.90
CA SER A 90 -0.75 -3.15 5.77
C SER A 90 0.04 -3.24 7.07
N ALA A 91 -0.61 -3.05 8.19
CA ALA A 91 0.04 -3.02 9.50
C ALA A 91 -0.86 -3.61 10.60
N THR A 92 -0.25 -3.93 11.72
CA THR A 92 -0.97 -4.19 12.96
C THR A 92 -0.60 -3.14 14.00
N LEU A 93 -1.57 -2.76 14.81
CA LEU A 93 -1.46 -1.67 15.78
C LEU A 93 -1.68 -2.17 17.20
N THR A 94 -0.89 -1.64 18.12
CA THR A 94 -1.15 -1.74 19.57
C THR A 94 -1.05 -0.35 20.16
N VAL A 95 -2.13 0.12 20.80
CA VAL A 95 -2.19 1.46 21.39
C VAL A 95 -2.17 1.37 22.92
N VAL A 96 -1.31 2.16 23.52
CA VAL A 96 -1.15 2.30 24.97
C VAL A 96 -1.41 3.75 25.35
N ASP A 97 -2.24 3.93 26.34
CA ASP A 97 -2.41 5.21 27.03
C ASP A 97 -1.18 5.46 27.92
N SER A 98 -0.40 6.47 27.61
CA SER A 98 0.86 6.73 28.32
C SER A 98 0.64 7.23 29.76
N GLY A 99 -0.51 7.84 30.06
CA GLY A 99 -0.83 8.32 31.40
C GLY A 99 -1.14 7.19 32.39
N THR A 100 -1.69 6.08 31.89
CA THR A 100 -2.06 4.91 32.71
C THR A 100 -1.19 3.69 32.49
N GLY A 101 -0.39 3.66 31.41
CA GLY A 101 0.38 2.50 30.96
C GLY A 101 -0.50 1.36 30.46
N LYS A 102 -1.80 1.57 30.24
CA LYS A 102 -2.73 0.53 29.80
C LYS A 102 -2.77 0.41 28.29
N GLN A 103 -2.74 -0.82 27.78
CA GLN A 103 -3.08 -1.12 26.41
C GLN A 103 -4.59 -0.95 26.21
N ILE A 104 -4.97 -0.05 25.33
CA ILE A 104 -6.36 0.35 25.07
C ILE A 104 -6.87 -0.10 23.72
N TYR A 105 -5.97 -0.51 22.82
CA TYR A 105 -6.32 -1.07 21.51
C TYR A 105 -5.28 -2.09 21.08
N THR A 106 -5.74 -3.09 20.35
CA THR A 106 -4.90 -4.07 19.65
C THR A 106 -5.64 -4.48 18.40
N SER A 107 -4.95 -4.50 17.26
CA SER A 107 -5.48 -5.01 15.99
C SER A 107 -6.12 -6.38 16.17
N PRO A 108 -7.35 -6.59 15.70
CA PRO A 108 -8.02 -7.88 15.79
C PRO A 108 -7.20 -9.02 15.19
N SER A 109 -6.50 -8.77 14.10
CA SER A 109 -5.62 -9.75 13.43
C SER A 109 -4.46 -10.27 14.28
N LEU A 110 -4.03 -9.53 15.31
CA LEU A 110 -3.04 -10.01 16.28
C LEU A 110 -3.61 -11.07 17.25
N GLN A 111 -4.93 -11.13 17.40
CA GLN A 111 -5.63 -12.07 18.28
C GLN A 111 -6.23 -13.22 17.47
N ASP A 112 -6.69 -12.96 16.27
CA ASP A 112 -7.28 -13.91 15.34
C ASP A 112 -6.74 -13.62 13.92
N PRO A 113 -5.86 -14.45 13.38
CA PRO A 113 -5.30 -14.27 12.04
C PRO A 113 -6.31 -14.28 10.90
N ALA A 114 -7.57 -14.67 11.17
CA ALA A 114 -8.66 -14.60 10.19
C ALA A 114 -9.31 -13.20 10.14
N GLN A 115 -8.87 -12.27 10.98
CA GLN A 115 -9.32 -10.88 10.93
C GLN A 115 -8.42 -10.04 10.05
N ASP A 116 -8.99 -9.01 9.46
CA ASP A 116 -8.26 -8.08 8.59
C ASP A 116 -7.15 -7.32 9.33
N VAL A 117 -6.07 -7.04 8.64
CA VAL A 117 -5.05 -6.08 9.06
C VAL A 117 -5.54 -4.65 8.82
N GLU A 118 -4.95 -3.68 9.52
CA GLU A 118 -5.24 -2.29 9.21
C GLU A 118 -4.48 -1.82 7.98
N PHE A 119 -5.14 -0.96 7.20
CA PHE A 119 -4.54 -0.27 6.07
C PHE A 119 -4.30 1.20 6.41
N LEU A 120 -3.04 1.58 6.38
CA LEU A 120 -2.60 2.96 6.58
C LEU A 120 -2.13 3.56 5.26
N MET A 121 -2.69 4.68 4.86
CA MET A 121 -2.30 5.37 3.65
C MET A 121 -1.30 6.48 3.95
N VAL A 122 -0.20 6.53 3.20
CA VAL A 122 0.75 7.65 3.22
C VAL A 122 0.20 8.79 2.36
N ALA A 123 -0.56 9.69 2.97
CA ALA A 123 -1.14 10.82 2.27
C ALA A 123 -0.14 11.98 2.10
N LYS A 124 -0.35 12.80 1.08
CA LYS A 124 0.55 13.91 0.74
C LYS A 124 0.63 14.98 1.81
N ASP A 125 -0.51 15.40 2.31
CA ASP A 125 -0.66 16.53 3.23
C ASP A 125 -1.50 16.11 4.46
N ALA A 126 -1.33 14.88 4.95
CA ALA A 126 -2.14 14.38 6.04
C ALA A 126 -1.64 14.91 7.38
N ALA A 127 -2.50 15.65 8.08
CA ALA A 127 -2.35 15.90 9.50
C ALA A 127 -2.71 14.64 10.35
N ASN A 128 -2.46 13.44 9.82
CA ASN A 128 -2.74 12.18 10.50
C ASN A 128 -1.44 11.54 10.97
N PRO A 129 -1.19 11.49 12.30
CA PRO A 129 0.02 10.93 12.85
C PRO A 129 0.32 9.49 12.41
N LEU A 130 -0.70 8.64 12.24
CA LEU A 130 -0.53 7.26 11.79
C LEU A 130 -0.04 7.19 10.33
N SER A 131 -0.56 8.04 9.46
CA SER A 131 -0.11 8.18 8.08
C SER A 131 1.38 8.59 8.01
N GLU A 132 1.76 9.57 8.82
CA GLU A 132 3.15 10.04 8.87
C GLU A 132 4.09 9.02 9.54
N ALA A 133 3.58 8.22 10.47
CA ALA A 133 4.38 7.19 11.14
C ALA A 133 4.85 6.09 10.19
N VAL A 134 4.03 5.74 9.20
CA VAL A 134 4.37 4.68 8.23
C VAL A 134 5.09 5.21 6.99
N ARG A 135 5.25 6.52 6.85
CA ARG A 135 6.08 7.10 5.78
C ARG A 135 7.52 6.59 5.91
N CYS A 136 8.09 6.16 4.81
CA CYS A 136 9.44 5.60 4.73
C CYS A 136 9.65 4.29 5.51
N THR A 137 8.60 3.56 5.84
CA THR A 137 8.75 2.21 6.39
C THR A 137 8.85 1.15 5.29
N ALA A 138 9.44 0.02 5.66
CA ALA A 138 9.52 -1.19 4.84
C ALA A 138 8.84 -2.37 5.56
N PRO A 139 8.43 -3.42 4.83
CA PRO A 139 7.87 -4.63 5.44
C PRO A 139 8.83 -5.24 6.46
N GLY A 140 8.32 -5.62 7.63
CA GLY A 140 9.10 -6.16 8.75
C GLY A 140 9.64 -5.12 9.72
N GLU A 141 9.44 -3.83 9.46
CA GLU A 141 9.78 -2.79 10.43
C GLU A 141 8.74 -2.71 11.56
N ARG A 142 9.25 -2.40 12.75
CA ARG A 142 8.42 -2.00 13.90
C ARG A 142 8.70 -0.56 14.25
N VAL A 143 7.65 0.22 14.34
CA VAL A 143 7.69 1.65 14.66
C VAL A 143 7.00 1.90 15.98
N VAL A 144 7.61 2.70 16.83
CA VAL A 144 6.98 3.33 17.99
C VAL A 144 6.63 4.77 17.63
N LEU A 145 5.36 5.08 17.68
CA LEU A 145 4.81 6.41 17.48
C LEU A 145 4.30 6.92 18.83
N ALA A 146 4.84 8.01 19.31
CA ALA A 146 4.31 8.74 20.48
C ALA A 146 3.55 9.96 19.97
N ILE A 147 2.22 9.94 20.06
CA ILE A 147 1.34 10.98 19.56
C ILE A 147 1.15 12.03 20.65
N ALA A 148 1.49 13.28 20.34
CA ALA A 148 1.25 14.39 21.25
C ALA A 148 -0.27 14.62 21.48
N PRO A 149 -0.69 15.12 22.64
CA PRO A 149 -2.10 15.36 22.92
C PRO A 149 -2.82 16.24 21.89
N GLU A 150 -2.12 17.24 21.32
CA GLU A 150 -2.68 18.11 20.29
C GLU A 150 -3.08 17.32 19.03
N ASP A 151 -2.27 16.34 18.63
CA ASP A 151 -2.48 15.52 17.43
C ASP A 151 -3.37 14.30 17.70
N GLY A 152 -3.39 13.80 18.96
CA GLY A 152 -4.01 12.54 19.37
C GLY A 152 -5.34 12.66 20.11
N ALA A 153 -5.79 13.86 20.49
CA ALA A 153 -6.96 14.05 21.36
C ALA A 153 -8.22 13.33 20.85
N GLN A 154 -8.49 13.39 19.56
CA GLN A 154 -9.67 12.73 18.99
C GLN A 154 -9.57 11.21 19.06
N LEU A 155 -8.40 10.65 18.75
CA LEU A 155 -8.13 9.21 18.83
C LEU A 155 -8.21 8.74 20.29
N ALA A 156 -7.64 9.50 21.23
CA ALA A 156 -7.72 9.20 22.67
C ALA A 156 -9.17 9.10 23.14
N MET A 157 -10.02 10.09 22.81
CA MET A 157 -11.44 10.06 23.14
C MET A 157 -12.18 8.87 22.52
N GLN A 158 -11.87 8.50 21.30
CA GLN A 158 -12.50 7.33 20.63
C GLN A 158 -12.11 6.02 21.30
N LEU A 159 -10.90 5.93 21.85
CA LEU A 159 -10.38 4.75 22.54
C LEU A 159 -10.65 4.77 24.05
N GLY A 160 -11.30 5.83 24.58
CA GLY A 160 -11.63 5.96 25.98
C GLY A 160 -10.46 6.35 26.90
N ALA A 161 -9.41 6.96 26.34
CA ALA A 161 -8.26 7.51 27.06
C ALA A 161 -8.44 9.02 27.35
N ASP A 162 -7.61 9.56 28.26
CA ASP A 162 -7.59 10.99 28.52
C ASP A 162 -6.97 11.74 27.31
N PRO A 163 -7.68 12.69 26.70
CA PRO A 163 -7.14 13.45 25.57
C PRO A 163 -5.97 14.37 25.95
N ALA A 164 -5.68 14.55 27.23
CA ALA A 164 -4.54 15.33 27.70
C ALA A 164 -3.25 14.50 27.81
N ASP A 165 -3.34 13.18 27.70
CA ASP A 165 -2.19 12.29 27.75
C ASP A 165 -1.73 11.89 26.35
N PRO A 166 -0.42 11.74 26.12
CA PRO A 166 0.10 11.18 24.88
C PRO A 166 -0.39 9.74 24.65
N LEU A 167 -0.58 9.36 23.41
CA LEU A 167 -0.78 7.95 23.04
C LEU A 167 0.53 7.35 22.54
N VAL A 168 0.82 6.13 22.92
CA VAL A 168 1.91 5.34 22.35
C VAL A 168 1.31 4.27 21.45
N VAL A 169 1.70 4.28 20.18
CA VAL A 169 1.26 3.30 19.19
C VAL A 169 2.47 2.49 18.72
N VAL A 170 2.39 1.18 18.87
CA VAL A 170 3.34 0.24 18.24
C VAL A 170 2.72 -0.19 16.92
N ILE A 171 3.46 -0.02 15.85
CA ILE A 171 3.04 -0.34 14.47
C ILE A 171 3.99 -1.39 13.93
N ASP A 172 3.48 -2.58 13.62
CA ASP A 172 4.22 -3.61 12.90
C ASP A 172 3.82 -3.57 11.43
N VAL A 173 4.77 -3.26 10.56
CA VAL A 173 4.55 -3.15 9.12
C VAL A 173 4.60 -4.54 8.50
N ALA A 174 3.45 -5.03 8.04
CA ALA A 174 3.33 -6.34 7.40
C ALA A 174 3.67 -6.27 5.90
N ALA A 175 3.14 -5.27 5.20
CA ALA A 175 3.39 -5.09 3.77
C ALA A 175 3.30 -3.61 3.37
N VAL A 176 3.98 -3.28 2.29
CA VAL A 176 3.83 -1.99 1.58
C VAL A 176 3.30 -2.31 0.19
N ALA A 177 2.08 -1.89 -0.09
CA ALA A 177 1.44 -2.12 -1.37
C ALA A 177 2.08 -1.25 -2.48
N PRO A 178 2.08 -1.73 -3.73
CA PRO A 178 2.37 -0.90 -4.88
C PRO A 178 1.30 0.19 -5.04
N THR A 179 1.61 1.27 -5.74
CA THR A 179 0.65 2.34 -6.04
C THR A 179 -0.20 2.05 -7.29
N HIS A 180 0.19 1.06 -8.07
CA HIS A 180 -0.50 0.57 -9.28
C HIS A 180 -0.14 -0.91 -9.52
N ALA A 181 -0.79 -1.54 -10.48
CA ALA A 181 -0.51 -2.93 -10.81
C ALA A 181 0.92 -3.12 -11.33
N GLU A 182 1.60 -4.12 -10.77
CA GLU A 182 2.96 -4.52 -11.11
C GLU A 182 3.00 -6.03 -11.38
N GLY A 183 3.67 -6.45 -12.45
CA GLY A 183 3.76 -7.87 -12.77
C GLY A 183 3.93 -8.13 -14.26
N ARG A 184 3.59 -9.34 -14.68
CA ARG A 184 3.72 -9.77 -16.07
C ARG A 184 2.54 -9.33 -16.92
N THR A 185 2.81 -8.52 -17.96
CA THR A 185 1.78 -8.13 -18.91
C THR A 185 1.31 -9.32 -19.76
N ARG A 186 0.00 -9.41 -19.98
CA ARG A 186 -0.65 -10.37 -20.85
C ARG A 186 -1.56 -9.67 -21.86
N GLY A 187 -1.75 -10.30 -23.01
CA GLY A 187 -2.75 -9.84 -23.98
C GLY A 187 -4.16 -10.11 -23.47
N LEU A 188 -5.04 -9.12 -23.59
CA LEU A 188 -6.46 -9.31 -23.32
C LEU A 188 -7.11 -10.15 -24.43
N PRO A 189 -8.13 -10.97 -24.11
CA PRO A 189 -8.87 -11.75 -25.11
C PRO A 189 -9.54 -10.85 -26.14
N SER A 190 -9.79 -11.43 -27.32
CA SER A 190 -10.50 -10.71 -28.40
C SER A 190 -11.89 -10.27 -27.93
N GLY A 191 -12.18 -8.98 -28.11
CA GLY A 191 -13.46 -8.37 -27.73
C GLY A 191 -13.41 -7.56 -26.43
N TYR A 192 -12.33 -7.67 -25.67
CA TYR A 192 -12.11 -6.75 -24.55
C TYR A 192 -11.71 -5.36 -25.05
N PRO A 193 -12.00 -4.29 -24.28
CA PRO A 193 -11.41 -2.98 -24.49
C PRO A 193 -9.89 -3.04 -24.45
N ALA A 194 -9.23 -2.19 -25.23
CA ALA A 194 -7.79 -2.02 -25.06
C ALA A 194 -7.51 -1.12 -23.87
N VAL A 195 -6.54 -1.51 -23.04
CA VAL A 195 -6.09 -0.74 -21.89
C VAL A 195 -4.63 -0.36 -22.06
N VAL A 196 -4.34 0.92 -21.94
CA VAL A 196 -2.98 1.48 -21.92
C VAL A 196 -2.75 2.13 -20.57
N THR A 197 -1.51 2.24 -20.12
CA THR A 197 -1.14 2.91 -18.87
C THR A 197 -0.15 4.02 -19.15
N ASP A 198 -0.25 5.12 -18.44
CA ASP A 198 0.76 6.16 -18.42
C ASP A 198 1.91 5.82 -17.43
N ASP A 199 2.88 6.74 -17.31
CA ASP A 199 4.06 6.56 -16.45
C ASP A 199 3.73 6.49 -14.94
N THR A 200 2.52 6.88 -14.55
CA THR A 200 2.03 6.81 -13.17
C THR A 200 1.23 5.53 -12.89
N GLY A 201 1.09 4.66 -13.90
CA GLY A 201 0.25 3.47 -13.82
C GLY A 201 -1.24 3.71 -14.11
N ARG A 202 -1.67 4.96 -14.27
CA ARG A 202 -3.08 5.29 -14.56
C ARG A 202 -3.53 4.67 -15.88
N PRO A 203 -4.61 3.87 -15.88
CA PRO A 203 -5.12 3.27 -17.10
C PRO A 203 -5.93 4.26 -17.95
N GLY A 204 -5.81 4.10 -19.26
CA GLY A 204 -6.71 4.66 -20.26
C GLY A 204 -7.41 3.53 -21.00
N VAL A 205 -8.69 3.69 -21.29
CA VAL A 205 -9.53 2.66 -21.93
C VAL A 205 -9.90 3.07 -23.34
N VAL A 206 -9.72 2.17 -24.31
CA VAL A 206 -10.21 2.32 -25.69
C VAL A 206 -11.26 1.26 -25.94
N LEU A 207 -12.52 1.69 -26.07
CA LEU A 207 -13.65 0.80 -26.30
C LEU A 207 -13.63 0.28 -27.75
N PRO A 208 -13.94 -1.01 -27.98
CA PRO A 208 -14.08 -1.56 -29.32
C PRO A 208 -15.35 -1.01 -29.99
N PRO A 209 -15.37 -0.86 -31.35
CA PRO A 209 -16.53 -0.34 -32.09
C PRO A 209 -17.64 -1.41 -32.25
N ARG A 210 -18.04 -2.02 -31.13
CA ARG A 210 -19.08 -3.06 -31.07
C ARG A 210 -19.68 -3.10 -29.67
N ASP A 211 -20.87 -3.64 -29.53
CA ASP A 211 -21.51 -3.86 -28.24
C ASP A 211 -20.73 -4.89 -27.41
N PRO A 212 -20.73 -4.76 -26.06
CA PRO A 212 -20.13 -5.74 -25.16
C PRO A 212 -20.91 -7.05 -25.20
N ARG A 213 -20.25 -8.16 -24.90
CA ARG A 213 -20.93 -9.43 -24.68
C ARG A 213 -21.85 -9.34 -23.47
N ALA A 214 -22.99 -10.03 -23.52
CA ALA A 214 -23.90 -10.11 -22.39
C ALA A 214 -23.25 -10.85 -21.21
N GLY A 215 -23.60 -10.41 -20.02
CA GLY A 215 -23.05 -10.93 -18.76
C GLY A 215 -21.75 -10.25 -18.32
N THR A 216 -21.23 -10.69 -17.20
CA THR A 216 -19.96 -10.21 -16.65
C THR A 216 -18.81 -11.15 -17.02
N SER A 217 -17.67 -10.60 -17.38
CA SER A 217 -16.45 -11.35 -17.70
C SER A 217 -15.20 -10.56 -17.36
N SER A 218 -14.13 -11.25 -16.95
CA SER A 218 -12.87 -10.63 -16.60
C SER A 218 -11.65 -11.26 -17.29
N ALA A 219 -10.59 -10.46 -17.40
CA ALA A 219 -9.29 -10.93 -17.82
C ALA A 219 -8.18 -10.09 -17.17
N SER A 220 -7.10 -10.75 -16.74
CA SER A 220 -5.93 -10.04 -16.23
C SER A 220 -5.05 -9.56 -17.38
N ARG A 221 -4.85 -8.23 -17.46
CA ARG A 221 -3.87 -7.60 -18.36
C ARG A 221 -2.46 -7.64 -17.77
N ILE A 222 -2.37 -7.44 -16.45
CA ILE A 222 -1.14 -7.64 -15.68
C ILE A 222 -1.44 -8.74 -14.67
N VAL A 223 -0.50 -9.65 -14.48
CA VAL A 223 -0.58 -10.71 -13.46
C VAL A 223 0.51 -10.46 -12.45
N GLY A 224 0.12 -10.07 -11.26
CA GLY A 224 0.99 -9.90 -10.11
C GLY A 224 1.44 -11.24 -9.51
N ASP A 225 2.34 -11.18 -8.57
CA ASP A 225 2.94 -12.33 -7.87
C ASP A 225 2.70 -12.29 -6.34
N GLY A 226 1.86 -11.33 -5.88
CA GLY A 226 1.51 -11.21 -4.47
C GLY A 226 0.46 -12.24 -4.02
N ALA A 227 -0.13 -12.00 -2.84
CA ALA A 227 -1.15 -12.87 -2.26
C ALA A 227 -2.37 -13.02 -3.18
N GLU A 228 -2.99 -14.20 -3.15
CA GLU A 228 -4.22 -14.48 -3.89
C GLU A 228 -5.42 -13.89 -3.15
N VAL A 229 -6.36 -13.32 -3.87
CA VAL A 229 -7.64 -12.79 -3.36
C VAL A 229 -8.58 -13.97 -3.13
N GLU A 230 -9.00 -14.18 -1.91
CA GLU A 230 -10.01 -15.18 -1.55
C GLU A 230 -11.44 -14.60 -1.60
N ALA A 231 -12.41 -15.48 -1.58
CA ALA A 231 -13.82 -15.06 -1.46
C ALA A 231 -14.03 -14.49 -0.05
N GLY A 232 -14.52 -13.27 0.04
CA GLY A 232 -14.74 -12.60 1.33
C GLY A 232 -13.66 -11.62 1.75
N ASP A 233 -12.45 -11.69 1.18
CA ASP A 233 -11.40 -10.71 1.48
C ASP A 233 -11.82 -9.29 1.12
N ASN A 234 -11.38 -8.34 1.91
CA ASN A 234 -11.36 -6.95 1.50
C ASN A 234 -10.19 -6.71 0.54
N VAL A 235 -10.45 -5.97 -0.52
CA VAL A 235 -9.43 -5.68 -1.54
C VAL A 235 -9.19 -4.18 -1.58
N ILE A 236 -7.96 -3.77 -1.33
CA ILE A 236 -7.55 -2.40 -1.60
C ILE A 236 -7.14 -2.31 -3.06
N ALA A 237 -7.79 -1.45 -3.83
CA ALA A 237 -7.57 -1.34 -5.26
C ALA A 237 -7.64 0.08 -5.78
N GLN A 238 -6.94 0.34 -6.89
CA GLN A 238 -7.23 1.47 -7.76
C GLN A 238 -8.27 1.04 -8.78
N VAL A 239 -9.24 1.91 -9.05
CA VAL A 239 -10.39 1.59 -9.90
C VAL A 239 -10.62 2.69 -10.93
N LEU A 240 -10.70 2.31 -12.20
CA LEU A 240 -11.24 3.14 -13.28
C LEU A 240 -12.46 2.43 -13.87
N SER A 241 -13.62 3.07 -13.82
CA SER A 241 -14.84 2.58 -14.49
C SER A 241 -15.27 3.54 -15.60
N VAL A 242 -15.50 2.99 -16.78
CA VAL A 242 -15.91 3.74 -17.97
C VAL A 242 -17.15 3.08 -18.58
N GLY A 243 -18.21 3.86 -18.77
CA GLY A 243 -19.40 3.42 -19.48
C GLY A 243 -19.10 3.07 -20.94
N TRP A 244 -19.92 2.21 -21.56
CA TRP A 244 -19.72 1.85 -22.97
C TRP A 244 -20.00 3.01 -23.94
N ASP A 245 -20.58 4.10 -23.43
CA ASP A 245 -20.72 5.40 -24.11
C ASP A 245 -19.45 6.28 -24.02
N GLY A 246 -18.41 5.81 -23.32
CA GLY A 246 -17.18 6.55 -23.10
C GLY A 246 -17.20 7.46 -21.88
N SER A 247 -18.29 7.53 -21.13
CA SER A 247 -18.35 8.35 -19.91
C SER A 247 -17.53 7.74 -18.76
N GLU A 248 -16.68 8.56 -18.12
CA GLU A 248 -16.00 8.15 -16.88
C GLU A 248 -17.03 8.09 -15.73
N LYS A 249 -17.18 6.92 -15.13
CA LYS A 249 -18.09 6.67 -14.00
C LYS A 249 -17.38 6.79 -12.66
N ARG A 250 -16.13 6.32 -12.59
CA ARG A 250 -15.29 6.25 -11.36
C ARG A 250 -13.83 6.31 -11.74
N ASN A 251 -13.03 7.03 -10.95
CA ASN A 251 -11.61 7.14 -11.20
C ASN A 251 -10.85 7.49 -9.91
N THR A 252 -10.17 6.50 -9.31
CA THR A 252 -9.38 6.71 -8.09
C THR A 252 -8.00 7.33 -8.37
N TRP A 253 -7.58 7.45 -9.64
CA TRP A 253 -6.39 8.21 -10.03
C TRP A 253 -6.67 9.70 -10.25
N ALA A 254 -7.91 10.14 -10.13
CA ALA A 254 -8.24 11.55 -10.31
C ALA A 254 -7.58 12.40 -9.21
N ALA A 255 -7.23 13.64 -9.54
CA ALA A 255 -6.66 14.56 -8.58
C ALA A 255 -7.59 14.77 -7.38
N GLY A 256 -7.08 14.59 -6.17
CA GLY A 256 -7.84 14.68 -4.92
C GLY A 256 -8.61 13.41 -4.55
N ALA A 257 -8.56 12.35 -5.36
CA ALA A 257 -9.04 11.04 -4.96
C ALA A 257 -8.05 10.37 -3.99
N LEU A 258 -8.56 9.43 -3.19
CA LEU A 258 -7.72 8.59 -2.35
C LEU A 258 -6.89 7.66 -3.25
N SER A 259 -5.68 7.34 -2.84
CA SER A 259 -4.75 6.46 -3.59
C SER A 259 -5.16 4.99 -3.59
N GLY A 260 -6.41 4.69 -3.36
CA GLY A 260 -6.98 3.37 -3.37
C GLY A 260 -8.36 3.37 -2.74
N GLU A 261 -9.10 2.33 -3.01
CA GLU A 261 -10.43 2.11 -2.48
C GLU A 261 -10.51 0.74 -1.82
N ASN A 262 -11.17 0.67 -0.67
CA ASN A 262 -11.46 -0.59 0.00
C ASN A 262 -12.72 -1.20 -0.62
N ILE A 263 -12.55 -2.29 -1.36
CA ILE A 263 -13.62 -3.07 -1.98
C ILE A 263 -13.93 -4.22 -1.02
N LEU A 264 -15.03 -4.09 -0.31
CA LEU A 264 -15.46 -5.05 0.71
C LEU A 264 -15.80 -6.41 0.08
N GLY A 265 -15.38 -7.49 0.74
CA GLY A 265 -15.57 -8.85 0.26
C GLY A 265 -16.88 -9.50 0.67
N ASN A 266 -17.55 -8.99 1.71
CA ASN A 266 -18.83 -9.52 2.16
C ASN A 266 -19.94 -9.28 1.11
N GLU A 267 -20.69 -10.33 0.74
CA GLU A 267 -21.70 -10.28 -0.33
C GLU A 267 -22.78 -9.20 -0.10
N ASP A 268 -23.25 -9.02 1.14
CA ASP A 268 -24.24 -8.00 1.47
C ASP A 268 -23.69 -6.58 1.28
N GLN A 269 -22.43 -6.39 1.59
CA GLN A 269 -21.72 -5.11 1.42
C GLN A 269 -21.42 -4.84 -0.06
N VAL A 270 -21.03 -5.86 -0.81
CA VAL A 270 -20.85 -5.77 -2.28
C VAL A 270 -22.15 -5.32 -2.95
N ALA A 271 -23.28 -5.91 -2.58
CA ALA A 271 -24.58 -5.53 -3.12
C ALA A 271 -24.97 -4.08 -2.82
N GLN A 272 -24.58 -3.56 -1.64
CA GLN A 272 -24.85 -2.18 -1.22
C GLN A 272 -23.88 -1.16 -1.83
N SER A 273 -22.62 -1.53 -2.02
CA SER A 273 -21.57 -0.64 -2.53
C SER A 273 -21.60 -0.43 -4.04
N GLY A 274 -22.32 -1.30 -4.78
CA GLY A 274 -22.32 -1.32 -6.24
C GLY A 274 -21.02 -1.85 -6.86
N ASN A 275 -20.15 -2.49 -6.07
CA ASN A 275 -18.92 -3.13 -6.55
C ASN A 275 -19.19 -4.51 -7.16
N THR A 276 -20.10 -4.59 -8.12
CA THR A 276 -20.57 -5.82 -8.77
C THR A 276 -19.43 -6.65 -9.37
N PHE A 277 -18.33 -6.01 -9.72
CA PHE A 277 -17.12 -6.65 -10.24
C PHE A 277 -16.28 -7.37 -9.17
N ARG A 278 -16.59 -7.25 -7.86
CA ARG A 278 -15.78 -7.84 -6.78
C ARG A 278 -15.56 -9.34 -6.95
N ALA A 279 -16.57 -10.08 -7.37
CA ALA A 279 -16.47 -11.52 -7.58
C ALA A 279 -15.40 -11.91 -8.62
N GLU A 280 -15.16 -11.05 -9.61
CA GLU A 280 -14.18 -11.24 -10.67
C GLU A 280 -12.71 -11.07 -10.20
N LEU A 281 -12.52 -10.56 -9.00
CA LEU A 281 -11.20 -10.40 -8.37
C LEU A 281 -10.76 -11.67 -7.62
N THR A 282 -11.68 -12.55 -7.25
CA THR A 282 -11.36 -13.82 -6.56
C THR A 282 -10.46 -14.70 -7.45
N GLY A 283 -9.42 -15.28 -6.86
CA GLY A 283 -8.41 -16.06 -7.56
C GLY A 283 -7.41 -15.21 -8.37
N LYS A 284 -7.44 -13.87 -8.24
CA LYS A 284 -6.40 -12.99 -8.77
C LYS A 284 -5.39 -12.70 -7.66
N THR A 285 -4.21 -12.23 -8.05
CA THR A 285 -3.12 -11.93 -7.12
C THR A 285 -2.90 -10.43 -6.95
N VAL A 286 -2.46 -10.01 -5.79
CA VAL A 286 -1.98 -8.64 -5.56
C VAL A 286 -0.89 -8.28 -6.58
N GLY A 287 -0.93 -7.06 -7.08
CA GLY A 287 -0.14 -6.59 -8.21
C GLY A 287 -0.82 -6.79 -9.57
N SER A 288 -1.96 -7.51 -9.64
CA SER A 288 -2.67 -7.71 -10.91
C SER A 288 -3.47 -6.47 -11.34
N GLN A 289 -3.54 -6.26 -12.68
CA GLN A 289 -4.54 -5.40 -13.31
C GLN A 289 -5.59 -6.27 -13.98
N VAL A 290 -6.81 -6.18 -13.48
CA VAL A 290 -7.97 -6.94 -13.97
C VAL A 290 -8.87 -6.02 -14.77
N VAL A 291 -9.23 -6.43 -15.98
CA VAL A 291 -10.21 -5.73 -16.83
C VAL A 291 -11.50 -6.53 -16.78
N VAL A 292 -12.55 -5.92 -16.21
CA VAL A 292 -13.87 -6.51 -16.10
C VAL A 292 -14.80 -5.79 -17.08
N VAL A 293 -15.54 -6.56 -17.86
CA VAL A 293 -16.61 -6.06 -18.74
C VAL A 293 -17.92 -6.52 -18.14
N GLU A 294 -18.77 -5.58 -17.79
CA GLU A 294 -20.09 -5.82 -17.23
C GLU A 294 -21.16 -5.38 -18.22
N ASN A 295 -22.06 -6.30 -18.57
CA ASN A 295 -23.23 -6.05 -19.43
C ASN A 295 -24.41 -6.91 -18.95
N GLU A 296 -24.83 -6.65 -17.73
CA GLU A 296 -25.95 -7.34 -17.12
C GLU A 296 -27.29 -6.75 -17.56
N LYS A 297 -28.30 -7.60 -17.63
CA LYS A 297 -29.62 -7.19 -18.04
C LYS A 297 -30.22 -6.14 -17.10
N GLY A 298 -30.50 -4.97 -17.63
CA GLY A 298 -31.11 -3.86 -16.89
C GLY A 298 -30.08 -2.89 -16.29
N ALA A 299 -28.81 -3.12 -16.50
CA ALA A 299 -27.71 -2.19 -16.16
C ALA A 299 -27.08 -1.58 -17.43
N GLU A 300 -26.50 -0.41 -17.28
CA GLU A 300 -25.70 0.18 -18.36
C GLU A 300 -24.37 -0.55 -18.50
N PRO A 301 -23.97 -0.95 -19.72
CA PRO A 301 -22.70 -1.63 -19.91
C PRO A 301 -21.51 -0.74 -19.52
N GLN A 302 -20.54 -1.36 -18.89
CA GLN A 302 -19.31 -0.68 -18.49
C GLN A 302 -18.07 -1.59 -18.55
N VAL A 303 -16.91 -0.97 -18.56
CA VAL A 303 -15.63 -1.62 -18.31
C VAL A 303 -15.06 -1.08 -17.01
N VAL A 304 -14.58 -1.96 -16.16
CA VAL A 304 -13.89 -1.62 -14.91
C VAL A 304 -12.46 -2.14 -14.98
N VAL A 305 -11.49 -1.26 -14.82
CA VAL A 305 -10.07 -1.61 -14.71
C VAL A 305 -9.70 -1.51 -13.23
N VAL A 306 -9.23 -2.60 -12.68
CA VAL A 306 -8.93 -2.73 -11.25
C VAL A 306 -7.48 -3.13 -11.08
N ASP A 307 -6.70 -2.29 -10.39
CA ASP A 307 -5.36 -2.64 -9.93
C ASP A 307 -5.46 -3.13 -8.49
N ILE A 308 -5.16 -4.40 -8.25
CA ILE A 308 -5.21 -5.02 -6.92
C ILE A 308 -3.93 -4.66 -6.18
N LEU A 309 -4.04 -3.86 -5.11
CA LEU A 309 -2.89 -3.34 -4.38
C LEU A 309 -2.60 -4.12 -3.09
N ALA A 310 -3.63 -4.52 -2.36
CA ALA A 310 -3.52 -5.32 -1.14
C ALA A 310 -4.80 -6.12 -0.91
N VAL A 311 -4.71 -7.15 -0.05
CA VAL A 311 -5.83 -7.96 0.45
C VAL A 311 -5.70 -8.10 1.97
N GLY A 312 -6.84 -8.22 2.66
CA GLY A 312 -6.89 -8.42 4.11
C GLY A 312 -8.31 -8.66 4.58
#